data_98da61bcf78149c841cc2390d7d9112a
#
_entry.id   98da61bcf78149c841cc2390d7d9112a
#
_cell.length_a   1.000
_cell.length_b   1.000
_cell.length_c   1.000
_cell.angle_alpha   90.00
_cell.angle_beta   90.00
_cell.angle_gamma   90.00
#
_symmetry.space_group_name_H-M   'P 1'
#
loop_
_entity.id
_entity.type
_entity.pdbx_description
1 polymer ?
#
loop_
_entity_poly.entity_id
_entity_poly.type
_entity_poly.pdbx_seq_one_letter_code
_entity_poly.pdbx_strand_id
1 'polypeptide(L)'
;MAVESSTGLEHQLRGAKRTVAILTAAQAVLGSVAPLSFSLGGLAGYQMLGADKSLATAPLTGFNIGVALGAVAIAIASRLFGRKAAFIMGAGSAAIGGLVATLALFKIDFWLFAFGLLLIGLSSGFTQKIRFAAADSSPSYFKGEAISWILAGGIVSAILGPQLAIWLKDLFEPVLFAGAFLALAPLMLLAIAILSFVHLGQPLGHHDDSAKPARSLREIVLTQRFITGMICGICTYALMTFMMTGAPLAMVIGCGFTSDQATLGIQWHVIAMFAPSFFTGRLIRRFGAEKIVAAGLLILMGCAVVAHMGVELWNFWGALVLLGIGWNFGFIGATAIVASSYRPQEADKVQGFHDIILFSTVALSSFSSGKVFTAYGWSVMNLVIWPVTVLCLVLIALQLLAERRAKA
;
A
#
# COMPACT_ATOMS: atom_id res chain seq x y z
N MET A 1 20.44 29.76 30.78
CA MET A 1 19.23 29.77 29.88
C MET A 1 19.51 29.25 28.45
N ALA A 2 20.48 29.76 27.68
CA ALA A 2 20.72 29.25 26.29
C ALA A 2 21.30 27.83 26.23
N VAL A 3 22.16 27.43 27.18
CA VAL A 3 22.78 26.09 27.24
C VAL A 3 21.78 25.05 27.75
N GLU A 4 20.87 25.38 28.66
CA GLU A 4 19.80 24.46 29.12
C GLU A 4 18.73 24.20 28.05
N SER A 5 18.46 25.18 27.17
CA SER A 5 17.55 25.01 26.06
C SER A 5 18.13 24.09 24.95
N SER A 6 19.45 24.14 24.73
CA SER A 6 20.11 23.28 23.72
C SER A 6 20.21 21.82 24.18
N THR A 7 20.50 21.57 25.48
CA THR A 7 20.54 20.21 26.01
C THR A 7 19.17 19.55 26.06
N GLY A 8 18.09 20.31 26.31
CA GLY A 8 16.71 19.85 26.26
C GLY A 8 16.28 19.46 24.83
N LEU A 9 16.63 20.28 23.82
CA LEU A 9 16.35 20.01 22.42
C LEU A 9 17.08 18.76 21.90
N GLU A 10 18.37 18.62 22.26
CA GLU A 10 19.15 17.44 21.91
C GLU A 10 18.61 16.15 22.52
N HIS A 11 18.15 16.22 23.77
CA HIS A 11 17.54 15.05 24.43
C HIS A 11 16.22 14.65 23.75
N GLN A 12 15.37 15.62 23.40
CA GLN A 12 14.13 15.37 22.65
C GLN A 12 14.42 14.76 21.27
N LEU A 13 15.42 15.25 20.55
CA LEU A 13 15.81 14.73 19.26
C LEU A 13 16.35 13.29 19.36
N ARG A 14 17.15 12.98 20.36
CA ARG A 14 17.66 11.60 20.59
C ARG A 14 16.50 10.63 20.88
N GLY A 15 15.54 11.04 21.70
CA GLY A 15 14.33 10.24 21.97
C GLY A 15 13.50 9.99 20.71
N ALA A 16 13.26 11.04 19.91
CA ALA A 16 12.55 10.94 18.65
C ALA A 16 13.27 10.02 17.63
N LYS A 17 14.59 10.19 17.45
CA LYS A 17 15.39 9.32 16.57
C LYS A 17 15.34 7.86 17.00
N ARG A 18 15.42 7.56 18.30
CA ARG A 18 15.27 6.19 18.80
C ARG A 18 13.90 5.61 18.48
N THR A 19 12.84 6.35 18.75
CA THR A 19 11.46 5.92 18.45
C THR A 19 11.28 5.66 16.95
N VAL A 20 11.74 6.60 16.11
CA VAL A 20 11.67 6.47 14.64
C VAL A 20 12.48 5.27 14.13
N ALA A 21 13.69 5.03 14.66
CA ALA A 21 14.50 3.86 14.30
C ALA A 21 13.78 2.54 14.61
N ILE A 22 13.17 2.43 15.81
CA ILE A 22 12.39 1.24 16.20
C ILE A 22 11.18 1.07 15.27
N LEU A 23 10.45 2.14 14.97
CA LEU A 23 9.31 2.09 14.04
C LEU A 23 9.75 1.75 12.61
N THR A 24 10.92 2.20 12.17
CA THR A 24 11.50 1.85 10.87
C THR A 24 11.84 0.36 10.79
N ALA A 25 12.45 -0.19 11.83
CA ALA A 25 12.72 -1.63 11.92
C ALA A 25 11.40 -2.43 11.95
N ALA A 26 10.40 -1.98 12.70
CA ALA A 26 9.08 -2.59 12.70
C ALA A 26 8.41 -2.52 11.31
N GLN A 27 8.53 -1.38 10.61
CA GLN A 27 8.03 -1.21 9.23
C GLN A 27 8.69 -2.19 8.25
N ALA A 28 10.01 -2.40 8.37
CA ALA A 28 10.75 -3.34 7.52
C ALA A 28 10.20 -4.77 7.66
N VAL A 29 9.83 -5.17 8.87
CA VAL A 29 9.28 -6.50 9.16
C VAL A 29 7.80 -6.58 8.82
N LEU A 30 6.96 -5.69 9.35
CA LEU A 30 5.51 -5.68 9.14
C LEU A 30 5.13 -5.44 7.67
N GLY A 31 5.87 -4.58 6.98
CA GLY A 31 5.62 -4.28 5.57
C GLY A 31 5.85 -5.45 4.63
N SER A 32 6.63 -6.47 5.03
CA SER A 32 6.97 -7.62 4.19
C SER A 32 5.80 -8.57 3.90
N VAL A 33 4.74 -8.51 4.71
CA VAL A 33 3.57 -9.39 4.54
C VAL A 33 2.83 -9.15 3.22
N ALA A 34 2.76 -7.90 2.76
CA ALA A 34 2.07 -7.56 1.52
C ALA A 34 2.80 -8.08 0.28
N PRO A 35 4.10 -7.77 0.05
CA PRO A 35 4.84 -8.32 -1.09
C PRO A 35 4.84 -9.85 -1.13
N LEU A 36 5.00 -10.53 0.01
CA LEU A 36 4.91 -11.99 0.10
C LEU A 36 3.53 -12.48 -0.34
N SER A 37 2.46 -11.89 0.20
CA SER A 37 1.09 -12.28 -0.11
C SER A 37 0.74 -12.08 -1.58
N PHE A 38 1.15 -10.95 -2.20
CA PHE A 38 0.91 -10.68 -3.61
C PHE A 38 1.75 -11.57 -4.53
N SER A 39 2.95 -11.98 -4.12
CA SER A 39 3.78 -12.91 -4.88
C SER A 39 3.15 -14.29 -5.00
N LEU A 40 2.60 -14.82 -3.92
CA LEU A 40 2.19 -16.22 -3.84
C LEU A 40 0.67 -16.43 -3.70
N GLY A 41 -0.06 -15.45 -3.18
CA GLY A 41 -1.47 -15.61 -2.82
C GLY A 41 -2.38 -15.96 -4.00
N GLY A 42 -2.16 -15.36 -5.16
CA GLY A 42 -2.91 -15.68 -6.40
C GLY A 42 -2.54 -17.06 -6.96
N LEU A 43 -1.24 -17.42 -6.92
CA LEU A 43 -0.76 -18.74 -7.36
C LEU A 43 -1.27 -19.87 -6.46
N ALA A 44 -1.23 -19.67 -5.15
CA ALA A 44 -1.80 -20.62 -4.19
C ALA A 44 -3.32 -20.76 -4.39
N GLY A 45 -4.04 -19.66 -4.55
CA GLY A 45 -5.47 -19.69 -4.87
C GLY A 45 -5.78 -20.44 -6.15
N TYR A 46 -4.97 -20.23 -7.20
CA TYR A 46 -5.11 -20.95 -8.47
C TYR A 46 -4.93 -22.46 -8.30
N GLN A 47 -3.93 -22.91 -7.53
CA GLN A 47 -3.67 -24.33 -7.29
C GLN A 47 -4.78 -25.03 -6.49
N MET A 48 -5.37 -24.33 -5.52
CA MET A 48 -6.44 -24.88 -4.68
C MET A 48 -7.79 -25.05 -5.39
N LEU A 49 -8.02 -24.35 -6.49
CA LEU A 49 -9.27 -24.41 -7.24
C LEU A 49 -9.29 -25.61 -8.23
N GLY A 50 -10.48 -26.15 -8.47
CA GLY A 50 -10.73 -27.18 -9.47
C GLY A 50 -10.67 -26.65 -10.91
N ALA A 51 -11.63 -27.06 -11.76
CA ALA A 51 -11.64 -26.65 -13.19
C ALA A 51 -11.89 -25.14 -13.37
N ASP A 52 -12.75 -24.53 -12.56
CA ASP A 52 -13.00 -23.07 -12.61
C ASP A 52 -11.93 -22.31 -11.79
N LYS A 53 -11.08 -21.59 -12.50
CA LYS A 53 -9.99 -20.77 -11.94
C LYS A 53 -10.36 -19.30 -11.76
N SER A 54 -11.59 -18.91 -12.04
CA SER A 54 -12.03 -17.50 -12.06
C SER A 54 -11.88 -16.79 -10.71
N LEU A 55 -11.86 -17.55 -9.59
CA LEU A 55 -11.69 -17.03 -8.24
C LEU A 55 -10.24 -17.06 -7.74
N ALA A 56 -9.25 -17.37 -8.57
CA ALA A 56 -7.85 -17.53 -8.14
C ALA A 56 -7.31 -16.34 -7.32
N THR A 57 -7.78 -15.12 -7.59
CA THR A 57 -7.38 -13.91 -6.87
C THR A 57 -8.29 -13.53 -5.69
N ALA A 58 -9.34 -14.30 -5.40
CA ALA A 58 -10.22 -14.01 -4.26
C ALA A 58 -9.49 -13.99 -2.90
N PRO A 59 -8.45 -14.80 -2.64
CA PRO A 59 -7.66 -14.67 -1.43
C PRO A 59 -6.97 -13.28 -1.31
N LEU A 60 -6.46 -12.73 -2.41
CA LEU A 60 -5.89 -11.37 -2.44
C LEU A 60 -6.97 -10.29 -2.30
N THR A 61 -8.19 -10.55 -2.75
CA THR A 61 -9.34 -9.70 -2.46
C THR A 61 -9.63 -9.70 -0.96
N GLY A 62 -9.59 -10.87 -0.31
CA GLY A 62 -9.66 -11.00 1.15
C GLY A 62 -8.60 -10.16 1.85
N PHE A 63 -7.34 -10.20 1.38
CA PHE A 63 -6.27 -9.34 1.87
C PHE A 63 -6.63 -7.85 1.77
N ASN A 64 -7.11 -7.38 0.62
CA ASN A 64 -7.47 -5.96 0.43
C ASN A 64 -8.68 -5.53 1.29
N ILE A 65 -9.66 -6.40 1.48
CA ILE A 65 -10.75 -6.19 2.46
C ILE A 65 -10.17 -6.08 3.86
N GLY A 66 -9.23 -6.96 4.21
CA GLY A 66 -8.51 -6.91 5.48
C GLY A 66 -7.80 -5.56 5.68
N VAL A 67 -7.14 -5.02 4.65
CA VAL A 67 -6.50 -3.67 4.70
C VAL A 67 -7.53 -2.59 5.02
N ALA A 68 -8.68 -2.61 4.36
CA ALA A 68 -9.77 -1.66 4.62
C ALA A 68 -10.28 -1.75 6.06
N LEU A 69 -10.56 -2.96 6.54
CA LEU A 69 -10.99 -3.21 7.92
C LEU A 69 -9.92 -2.80 8.94
N GLY A 70 -8.65 -3.07 8.64
CA GLY A 70 -7.51 -2.70 9.47
C GLY A 70 -7.34 -1.19 9.62
N ALA A 71 -7.62 -0.42 8.56
CA ALA A 71 -7.57 1.05 8.60
C ALA A 71 -8.60 1.63 9.59
N VAL A 72 -9.76 0.98 9.75
CA VAL A 72 -10.78 1.35 10.74
C VAL A 72 -10.43 0.79 12.12
N ALA A 73 -10.04 -0.50 12.17
CA ALA A 73 -9.75 -1.20 13.43
C ALA A 73 -8.63 -0.55 14.22
N ILE A 74 -7.57 -0.02 13.55
CA ILE A 74 -6.46 0.65 14.24
C ILE A 74 -6.92 1.93 14.97
N ALA A 75 -7.88 2.67 14.42
CA ALA A 75 -8.39 3.87 15.07
C ALA A 75 -9.10 3.50 16.40
N ILE A 76 -9.92 2.45 16.37
CA ILE A 76 -10.63 1.93 17.54
C ILE A 76 -9.64 1.35 18.55
N ALA A 77 -8.74 0.47 18.12
CA ALA A 77 -7.74 -0.16 18.97
C ALA A 77 -6.81 0.88 19.64
N SER A 78 -6.41 1.91 18.90
CA SER A 78 -5.55 2.98 19.43
C SER A 78 -6.25 3.81 20.51
N ARG A 79 -7.57 4.02 20.39
CA ARG A 79 -8.36 4.72 21.42
C ARG A 79 -8.56 3.89 22.69
N LEU A 80 -8.80 2.58 22.53
CA LEU A 80 -9.11 1.68 23.65
C LEU A 80 -7.85 1.21 24.39
N PHE A 81 -6.79 0.86 23.65
CA PHE A 81 -5.61 0.18 24.20
C PHE A 81 -4.31 0.97 24.01
N GLY A 82 -4.38 2.11 23.32
CA GLY A 82 -3.22 2.91 22.97
C GLY A 82 -2.52 2.45 21.69
N ARG A 83 -1.76 3.38 21.06
CA ARG A 83 -1.15 3.19 19.73
C ARG A 83 -0.18 2.01 19.66
N LYS A 84 0.62 1.80 20.72
CA LYS A 84 1.58 0.69 20.79
C LYS A 84 0.86 -0.67 20.75
N ALA A 85 -0.16 -0.83 21.60
CA ALA A 85 -0.95 -2.06 21.65
C ALA A 85 -1.67 -2.32 20.33
N ALA A 86 -2.19 -1.28 19.68
CA ALA A 86 -2.81 -1.39 18.37
C ALA A 86 -1.84 -1.98 17.32
N PHE A 87 -0.60 -1.48 17.23
CA PHE A 87 0.40 -2.05 16.31
C PHE A 87 0.76 -3.50 16.64
N ILE A 88 0.86 -3.86 17.93
CA ILE A 88 1.09 -5.24 18.36
C ILE A 88 -0.09 -6.14 17.97
N MET A 89 -1.32 -5.68 18.13
CA MET A 89 -2.52 -6.41 17.68
C MET A 89 -2.51 -6.63 16.16
N GLY A 90 -2.09 -5.62 15.38
CA GLY A 90 -1.90 -5.76 13.93
C GLY A 90 -0.87 -6.84 13.59
N ALA A 91 0.29 -6.85 14.24
CA ALA A 91 1.30 -7.91 14.06
C ALA A 91 0.74 -9.29 14.44
N GLY A 92 0.02 -9.39 15.56
CA GLY A 92 -0.65 -10.61 16.00
C GLY A 92 -1.65 -11.14 14.97
N SER A 93 -2.42 -10.25 14.35
CA SER A 93 -3.35 -10.62 13.27
C SER A 93 -2.63 -11.27 12.09
N ALA A 94 -1.48 -10.73 11.64
CA ALA A 94 -0.72 -11.34 10.56
C ALA A 94 -0.06 -12.66 10.97
N ALA A 95 0.39 -12.81 12.22
CA ALA A 95 0.91 -14.07 12.73
C ALA A 95 -0.16 -15.17 12.68
N ILE A 96 -1.36 -14.88 13.19
CA ILE A 96 -2.51 -15.80 13.16
C ILE A 96 -2.91 -16.07 11.70
N GLY A 97 -2.98 -15.02 10.88
CA GLY A 97 -3.31 -15.14 9.46
C GLY A 97 -2.34 -16.04 8.69
N GLY A 98 -1.03 -15.94 8.97
CA GLY A 98 -0.01 -16.82 8.40
C GLY A 98 -0.20 -18.29 8.81
N LEU A 99 -0.49 -18.56 10.08
CA LEU A 99 -0.79 -19.91 10.57
C LEU A 99 -2.06 -20.46 9.93
N VAL A 100 -3.13 -19.65 9.83
CA VAL A 100 -4.40 -20.04 9.19
C VAL A 100 -4.18 -20.32 7.70
N ALA A 101 -3.43 -19.48 6.99
CA ALA A 101 -3.09 -19.67 5.58
C ALA A 101 -2.30 -20.98 5.38
N THR A 102 -1.32 -21.24 6.25
CA THR A 102 -0.54 -22.49 6.23
C THR A 102 -1.44 -23.70 6.42
N LEU A 103 -2.29 -23.68 7.45
CA LEU A 103 -3.24 -24.76 7.72
C LEU A 103 -4.17 -25.01 6.52
N ALA A 104 -4.63 -23.92 5.89
CA ALA A 104 -5.49 -23.97 4.72
C ALA A 104 -4.80 -24.66 3.52
N LEU A 105 -3.51 -24.39 3.30
CA LEU A 105 -2.71 -25.03 2.26
C LEU A 105 -2.58 -26.54 2.49
N PHE A 106 -2.31 -26.97 3.74
CA PHE A 106 -2.27 -28.39 4.08
C PHE A 106 -3.63 -29.09 3.91
N LYS A 107 -4.74 -28.37 4.16
CA LYS A 107 -6.11 -28.90 4.02
C LYS A 107 -6.69 -28.74 2.63
N ILE A 108 -6.01 -27.99 1.74
CA ILE A 108 -6.51 -27.59 0.41
C ILE A 108 -7.86 -26.86 0.54
N ASP A 109 -8.00 -26.02 1.58
CA ASP A 109 -9.23 -25.27 1.87
C ASP A 109 -9.07 -23.81 1.38
N PHE A 110 -9.65 -23.54 0.23
CA PHE A 110 -9.57 -22.25 -0.45
C PHE A 110 -10.14 -21.07 0.36
N TRP A 111 -11.29 -21.28 1.01
CA TRP A 111 -11.92 -20.18 1.76
C TRP A 111 -11.23 -19.91 3.08
N LEU A 112 -10.71 -20.94 3.72
CA LEU A 112 -9.86 -20.79 4.90
C LEU A 112 -8.56 -20.03 4.54
N PHE A 113 -7.99 -20.30 3.36
CA PHE A 113 -6.84 -19.54 2.84
C PHE A 113 -7.18 -18.06 2.61
N ALA A 114 -8.33 -17.78 1.98
CA ALA A 114 -8.81 -16.41 1.78
C ALA A 114 -9.03 -15.68 3.11
N PHE A 115 -9.54 -16.38 4.13
CA PHE A 115 -9.67 -15.82 5.49
C PHE A 115 -8.32 -15.57 6.14
N GLY A 116 -7.34 -16.46 5.97
CA GLY A 116 -5.96 -16.23 6.41
C GLY A 116 -5.37 -14.95 5.81
N LEU A 117 -5.55 -14.75 4.49
CA LEU A 117 -5.10 -13.54 3.80
C LEU A 117 -5.84 -12.27 4.27
N LEU A 118 -7.13 -12.37 4.63
CA LEU A 118 -7.86 -11.26 5.23
C LEU A 118 -7.22 -10.82 6.56
N LEU A 119 -6.86 -11.76 7.43
CA LEU A 119 -6.17 -11.46 8.69
C LEU A 119 -4.78 -10.84 8.47
N ILE A 120 -4.03 -11.30 7.45
CA ILE A 120 -2.75 -10.72 7.04
C ILE A 120 -2.97 -9.29 6.52
N GLY A 121 -4.01 -9.07 5.71
CA GLY A 121 -4.39 -7.76 5.19
C GLY A 121 -4.77 -6.77 6.29
N LEU A 122 -5.47 -7.23 7.33
CA LEU A 122 -5.81 -6.42 8.49
C LEU A 122 -4.55 -5.82 9.15
N SER A 123 -3.49 -6.61 9.30
CA SER A 123 -2.18 -6.13 9.75
C SER A 123 -1.60 -5.04 8.85
N SER A 124 -1.74 -5.19 7.53
CA SER A 124 -1.26 -4.18 6.57
C SER A 124 -1.98 -2.84 6.72
N GLY A 125 -3.29 -2.86 7.04
CA GLY A 125 -4.04 -1.65 7.36
C GLY A 125 -3.50 -0.93 8.61
N PHE A 126 -3.10 -1.67 9.64
CA PHE A 126 -2.42 -1.11 10.82
C PHE A 126 -1.06 -0.53 10.46
N THR A 127 -0.26 -1.24 9.67
CA THR A 127 1.10 -0.87 9.28
C THR A 127 1.15 0.47 8.54
N GLN A 128 0.15 0.79 7.71
CA GLN A 128 0.07 2.07 7.00
C GLN A 128 0.07 3.31 7.91
N LYS A 129 -0.32 3.16 9.17
CA LYS A 129 -0.34 4.27 10.14
C LYS A 129 1.00 4.50 10.86
N ILE A 130 1.99 3.61 10.71
CA ILE A 130 3.31 3.73 11.35
C ILE A 130 4.01 5.04 10.97
N ARG A 131 3.92 5.47 9.71
CA ARG A 131 4.51 6.73 9.23
C ARG A 131 3.96 7.96 9.96
N PHE A 132 2.68 7.96 10.29
CA PHE A 132 2.07 9.05 11.06
C PHE A 132 2.48 8.99 12.52
N ALA A 133 2.57 7.79 13.11
CA ALA A 133 3.09 7.62 14.45
C ALA A 133 4.54 8.11 14.59
N ALA A 134 5.39 7.89 13.60
CA ALA A 134 6.75 8.40 13.55
C ALA A 134 6.79 9.93 13.45
N ALA A 135 5.95 10.52 12.57
CA ALA A 135 5.86 11.97 12.42
C ALA A 135 5.35 12.66 13.71
N ASP A 136 4.32 12.09 14.34
CA ASP A 136 3.72 12.62 15.57
C ASP A 136 4.67 12.53 16.79
N SER A 137 5.56 11.54 16.78
CA SER A 137 6.59 11.36 17.83
C SER A 137 7.85 12.22 17.60
N SER A 138 7.85 13.07 16.56
CA SER A 138 9.01 13.83 16.12
C SER A 138 8.79 15.34 16.24
N PRO A 139 9.83 16.12 16.62
CA PRO A 139 9.79 17.57 16.53
C PRO A 139 9.49 18.04 15.11
N SER A 140 8.89 19.23 14.94
CA SER A 140 8.42 19.76 13.65
C SER A 140 9.49 19.76 12.57
N TYR A 141 10.73 20.10 12.89
CA TYR A 141 11.87 20.13 11.96
C TYR A 141 12.37 18.73 11.56
N PHE A 142 12.07 17.66 12.35
CA PHE A 142 12.49 16.28 12.07
C PHE A 142 11.38 15.42 11.44
N LYS A 143 10.13 15.86 11.41
CA LYS A 143 8.99 15.08 10.88
C LYS A 143 9.20 14.54 9.46
N GLY A 144 9.75 15.36 8.56
CA GLY A 144 10.01 14.93 7.19
C GLY A 144 11.08 13.84 7.10
N GLU A 145 12.13 13.94 7.91
CA GLU A 145 13.18 12.93 8.00
C GLU A 145 12.64 11.62 8.61
N ALA A 146 11.82 11.72 9.66
CA ALA A 146 11.17 10.58 10.28
C ALA A 146 10.32 9.78 9.29
N ILE A 147 9.52 10.45 8.46
CA ILE A 147 8.74 9.80 7.39
C ILE A 147 9.68 9.11 6.38
N SER A 148 10.80 9.77 6.01
CA SER A 148 11.77 9.18 5.08
C SER A 148 12.41 7.91 5.62
N TRP A 149 12.68 7.84 6.92
CA TRP A 149 13.18 6.61 7.56
C TRP A 149 12.17 5.47 7.47
N ILE A 150 10.88 5.74 7.73
CA ILE A 150 9.83 4.73 7.58
C ILE A 150 9.72 4.22 6.13
N LEU A 151 9.85 5.10 5.14
CA LEU A 151 9.87 4.73 3.72
C LEU A 151 11.08 3.86 3.37
N ALA A 152 12.25 4.13 3.98
CA ALA A 152 13.42 3.27 3.85
C ALA A 152 13.15 1.86 4.41
N GLY A 153 12.46 1.76 5.57
CA GLY A 153 11.95 0.48 6.09
C GLY A 153 11.02 -0.23 5.10
N GLY A 154 10.20 0.54 4.36
CA GLY A 154 9.37 0.03 3.27
C GLY A 154 10.17 -0.62 2.12
N ILE A 155 11.35 -0.07 1.77
CA ILE A 155 12.22 -0.69 0.76
C ILE A 155 12.81 -2.00 1.29
N VAL A 156 13.20 -2.06 2.56
CA VAL A 156 13.66 -3.32 3.17
C VAL A 156 12.54 -4.36 3.16
N SER A 157 11.31 -3.98 3.46
CA SER A 157 10.16 -4.89 3.40
C SER A 157 9.88 -5.41 1.98
N ALA A 158 10.12 -4.57 0.97
CA ALA A 158 9.97 -4.93 -0.44
C ALA A 158 10.95 -6.03 -0.88
N ILE A 159 12.08 -6.16 -0.20
CA ILE A 159 13.06 -7.22 -0.42
C ILE A 159 12.77 -8.41 0.49
N LEU A 160 12.55 -8.17 1.78
CA LEU A 160 12.41 -9.22 2.78
C LEU A 160 11.24 -10.17 2.48
N GLY A 161 10.06 -9.64 2.14
CA GLY A 161 8.88 -10.46 1.83
C GLY A 161 9.09 -11.42 0.66
N PRO A 162 9.46 -10.92 -0.53
CA PRO A 162 9.73 -11.76 -1.69
C PRO A 162 10.87 -12.75 -1.48
N GLN A 163 11.96 -12.37 -0.82
CA GLN A 163 13.06 -13.29 -0.55
C GLN A 163 12.63 -14.44 0.37
N LEU A 164 11.86 -14.16 1.42
CA LEU A 164 11.28 -15.22 2.25
C LEU A 164 10.32 -16.11 1.44
N ALA A 165 9.54 -15.53 0.53
CA ALA A 165 8.69 -16.31 -0.37
C ALA A 165 9.51 -17.27 -1.24
N ILE A 166 10.60 -16.80 -1.85
CA ILE A 166 11.48 -17.61 -2.71
C ILE A 166 12.14 -18.74 -1.91
N TRP A 167 12.71 -18.44 -0.73
CA TRP A 167 13.50 -19.41 0.03
C TRP A 167 12.65 -20.47 0.73
N LEU A 168 11.39 -20.16 1.08
CA LEU A 168 10.58 -21.00 1.96
C LEU A 168 9.35 -21.62 1.28
N LYS A 169 9.07 -21.27 0.00
CA LYS A 169 7.87 -21.75 -0.70
C LYS A 169 7.81 -23.29 -0.82
N ASP A 170 8.97 -23.93 -0.96
CA ASP A 170 9.10 -25.36 -1.20
C ASP A 170 9.47 -26.16 0.07
N LEU A 171 9.50 -25.50 1.25
CA LEU A 171 9.93 -26.09 2.52
C LEU A 171 9.12 -27.35 2.92
N PHE A 172 7.87 -27.41 2.50
CA PHE A 172 6.95 -28.51 2.82
C PHE A 172 6.46 -29.23 1.57
N GLU A 173 7.30 -29.44 0.57
CA GLU A 173 6.92 -30.26 -0.59
C GLU A 173 6.28 -31.60 -0.15
N PRO A 174 5.16 -32.01 -0.78
CA PRO A 174 4.52 -31.45 -1.97
C PRO A 174 3.53 -30.29 -1.71
N VAL A 175 3.41 -29.79 -0.48
CA VAL A 175 2.51 -28.67 -0.14
C VAL A 175 3.23 -27.35 -0.39
N LEU A 176 3.15 -26.87 -1.64
CA LEU A 176 3.81 -25.63 -2.06
C LEU A 176 3.30 -24.41 -1.29
N PHE A 177 4.17 -23.41 -1.11
CA PHE A 177 3.90 -22.11 -0.48
C PHE A 177 3.65 -22.15 1.04
N ALA A 178 3.38 -23.34 1.64
CA ALA A 178 3.06 -23.44 3.06
C ALA A 178 4.17 -22.87 3.97
N GLY A 179 5.44 -23.12 3.63
CA GLY A 179 6.59 -22.60 4.37
C GLY A 179 6.68 -21.07 4.37
N ALA A 180 6.37 -20.45 3.24
CA ALA A 180 6.40 -19.00 3.12
C ALA A 180 5.32 -18.32 4.01
N PHE A 181 4.11 -18.87 4.06
CA PHE A 181 3.06 -18.35 4.94
C PHE A 181 3.31 -18.67 6.42
N LEU A 182 3.89 -19.84 6.72
CA LEU A 182 4.30 -20.19 8.10
C LEU A 182 5.34 -19.22 8.64
N ALA A 183 6.28 -18.79 7.81
CA ALA A 183 7.34 -17.85 8.19
C ALA A 183 6.80 -16.49 8.68
N LEU A 184 5.56 -16.13 8.34
CA LEU A 184 4.94 -14.92 8.86
C LEU A 184 4.76 -14.97 10.38
N ALA A 185 4.53 -16.14 10.98
CA ALA A 185 4.35 -16.25 12.43
C ALA A 185 5.62 -15.83 13.20
N PRO A 186 6.80 -16.43 13.03
CA PRO A 186 8.02 -15.99 13.72
C PRO A 186 8.44 -14.57 13.31
N LEU A 187 8.19 -14.17 12.06
CA LEU A 187 8.50 -12.82 11.60
C LEU A 187 7.64 -11.77 12.33
N MET A 188 6.37 -12.04 12.55
CA MET A 188 5.48 -11.14 13.30
C MET A 188 5.79 -11.15 14.80
N LEU A 189 6.24 -12.26 15.36
CA LEU A 189 6.76 -12.28 16.73
C LEU A 189 8.00 -11.38 16.87
N LEU A 190 8.89 -11.36 15.88
CA LEU A 190 10.00 -10.41 15.82
C LEU A 190 9.49 -8.96 15.76
N ALA A 191 8.47 -8.67 14.95
CA ALA A 191 7.87 -7.34 14.90
C ALA A 191 7.27 -6.93 16.25
N ILE A 192 6.58 -7.84 16.95
CA ILE A 192 6.04 -7.62 18.30
C ILE A 192 7.18 -7.33 19.28
N ALA A 193 8.27 -8.10 19.23
CA ALA A 193 9.44 -7.85 20.06
C ALA A 193 10.05 -6.46 19.81
N ILE A 194 10.21 -6.06 18.53
CA ILE A 194 10.70 -4.72 18.17
C ILE A 194 9.76 -3.64 18.70
N LEU A 195 8.43 -3.78 18.48
CA LEU A 195 7.43 -2.82 18.94
C LEU A 195 7.35 -2.72 20.46
N SER A 196 7.75 -3.76 21.19
CA SER A 196 7.76 -3.73 22.66
C SER A 196 8.70 -2.66 23.24
N PHE A 197 9.74 -2.30 22.51
CA PHE A 197 10.72 -1.27 22.89
C PHE A 197 10.28 0.16 22.51
N VAL A 198 9.19 0.33 21.74
CA VAL A 198 8.74 1.65 21.34
C VAL A 198 7.95 2.33 22.47
N HIS A 199 8.20 3.63 22.66
CA HIS A 199 7.43 4.49 23.55
C HIS A 199 6.70 5.52 22.68
N LEU A 200 5.40 5.35 22.53
CA LEU A 200 4.53 6.28 21.80
C LEU A 200 3.75 7.10 22.83
N GLY A 201 4.04 8.40 22.92
CA GLY A 201 3.23 9.34 23.68
C GLY A 201 1.82 9.49 23.09
N GLN A 202 0.90 10.06 23.86
CA GLN A 202 -0.38 10.48 23.30
C GLN A 202 -0.13 11.55 22.22
N PRO A 203 -0.96 11.58 21.14
CA PRO A 203 -0.88 12.65 20.16
C PRO A 203 -1.01 14.00 20.89
N LEU A 204 -0.10 14.92 20.62
CA LEU A 204 -0.25 16.30 21.05
C LEU A 204 -1.45 16.86 20.26
N GLY A 205 -2.63 16.80 20.87
CA GLY A 205 -3.85 17.36 20.31
C GLY A 205 -3.66 18.88 20.20
N HIS A 206 -3.44 19.37 18.99
CA HIS A 206 -3.60 20.77 18.71
C HIS A 206 -5.10 21.02 18.51
N HIS A 207 -5.82 21.32 19.61
CA HIS A 207 -7.08 22.04 19.54
C HIS A 207 -6.75 23.50 19.29
N ASP A 208 -6.89 23.94 18.07
CA ASP A 208 -6.89 25.36 17.71
C ASP A 208 -8.33 25.86 17.91
N ASP A 209 -8.62 26.45 19.06
CA ASP A 209 -9.92 26.99 19.41
C ASP A 209 -10.36 28.20 18.55
N SER A 210 -9.47 28.71 17.68
CA SER A 210 -9.73 29.81 16.74
C SER A 210 -10.23 29.38 15.36
N ALA A 211 -10.45 28.07 15.13
CA ALA A 211 -10.75 27.51 13.82
C ALA A 211 -12.17 27.82 13.35
N LYS A 212 -12.31 28.30 12.10
CA LYS A 212 -13.61 28.48 11.43
C LYS A 212 -14.43 27.17 11.49
N PRO A 213 -15.76 27.23 11.60
CA PRO A 213 -16.62 26.04 11.68
C PRO A 213 -16.32 25.08 10.51
N ALA A 214 -16.29 23.78 10.82
CA ALA A 214 -16.01 22.74 9.83
C ALA A 214 -17.14 22.69 8.78
N ARG A 215 -16.78 22.69 7.50
CA ARG A 215 -17.73 22.52 6.40
C ARG A 215 -18.36 21.13 6.44
N SER A 216 -19.55 20.98 5.86
CA SER A 216 -20.19 19.69 5.67
C SER A 216 -19.34 18.80 4.72
N LEU A 217 -19.41 17.47 4.90
CA LEU A 217 -18.72 16.55 3.99
C LEU A 217 -19.14 16.78 2.54
N ARG A 218 -20.45 17.01 2.31
CA ARG A 218 -21.03 17.26 0.98
C ARG A 218 -20.40 18.47 0.29
N GLU A 219 -20.20 19.57 1.02
CA GLU A 219 -19.58 20.79 0.45
C GLU A 219 -18.14 20.53 -0.02
N ILE A 220 -17.40 19.67 0.68
CA ILE A 220 -16.00 19.37 0.36
C ILE A 220 -15.92 18.40 -0.82
N VAL A 221 -16.68 17.30 -0.77
CA VAL A 221 -16.61 16.23 -1.77
C VAL A 221 -17.17 16.62 -3.13
N LEU A 222 -18.02 17.66 -3.20
CA LEU A 222 -18.55 18.19 -4.46
C LEU A 222 -17.61 19.22 -5.13
N THR A 223 -16.49 19.57 -4.51
CA THR A 223 -15.53 20.47 -5.16
C THR A 223 -14.80 19.74 -6.30
N GLN A 224 -14.65 20.41 -7.45
CA GLN A 224 -13.94 19.85 -8.61
C GLN A 224 -12.56 19.35 -8.23
N ARG A 225 -11.81 20.09 -7.39
CA ARG A 225 -10.48 19.75 -6.93
C ARG A 225 -10.46 18.42 -6.14
N PHE A 226 -11.43 18.25 -5.21
CA PHE A 226 -11.55 17.01 -4.46
C PHE A 226 -11.91 15.84 -5.38
N ILE A 227 -12.90 15.99 -6.26
CA ILE A 227 -13.33 14.95 -7.20
C ILE A 227 -12.17 14.50 -8.08
N THR A 228 -11.43 15.45 -8.68
CA THR A 228 -10.28 15.14 -9.54
C THR A 228 -9.22 14.37 -8.76
N GLY A 229 -8.81 14.85 -7.58
CA GLY A 229 -7.83 14.17 -6.75
C GLY A 229 -8.29 12.77 -6.33
N MET A 230 -9.53 12.64 -5.89
CA MET A 230 -10.12 11.37 -5.46
C MET A 230 -10.16 10.35 -6.61
N ILE A 231 -10.69 10.70 -7.77
CA ILE A 231 -10.78 9.79 -8.92
C ILE A 231 -9.40 9.38 -9.39
N CYS A 232 -8.46 10.33 -9.55
CA CYS A 232 -7.10 10.00 -9.98
C CYS A 232 -6.38 9.08 -8.98
N GLY A 233 -6.55 9.32 -7.67
CA GLY A 233 -5.95 8.48 -6.62
C GLY A 233 -6.51 7.06 -6.63
N ILE A 234 -7.84 6.93 -6.69
CA ILE A 234 -8.55 5.65 -6.72
C ILE A 234 -8.18 4.87 -7.99
N CYS A 235 -8.26 5.51 -9.15
CA CYS A 235 -7.93 4.87 -10.43
C CYS A 235 -6.47 4.39 -10.47
N THR A 236 -5.53 5.23 -10.01
CA THR A 236 -4.11 4.87 -9.98
C THR A 236 -3.86 3.66 -9.07
N TYR A 237 -4.49 3.64 -7.88
CA TYR A 237 -4.32 2.52 -6.95
C TYR A 237 -5.02 1.26 -7.45
N ALA A 238 -6.22 1.39 -8.00
CA ALA A 238 -6.97 0.27 -8.55
C ALA A 238 -6.25 -0.38 -9.73
N LEU A 239 -5.72 0.41 -10.68
CA LEU A 239 -4.91 -0.09 -11.80
C LEU A 239 -3.66 -0.82 -11.30
N MET A 240 -2.96 -0.22 -10.34
CA MET A 240 -1.77 -0.86 -9.75
C MET A 240 -2.12 -2.22 -9.15
N THR A 241 -3.16 -2.28 -8.31
CA THR A 241 -3.58 -3.53 -7.67
C THR A 241 -4.07 -4.56 -8.69
N PHE A 242 -4.82 -4.12 -9.71
CA PHE A 242 -5.30 -4.96 -10.80
C PHE A 242 -4.15 -5.66 -11.52
N MET A 243 -3.15 -4.90 -11.95
CA MET A 243 -2.01 -5.42 -12.68
C MET A 243 -1.07 -6.25 -11.78
N MET A 244 -0.76 -5.77 -10.58
CA MET A 244 0.10 -6.46 -9.62
C MET A 244 -0.50 -7.81 -9.18
N THR A 245 -1.83 -7.89 -9.03
CA THR A 245 -2.52 -9.13 -8.66
C THR A 245 -2.48 -10.16 -9.80
N GLY A 246 -2.64 -9.73 -11.05
CA GLY A 246 -2.70 -10.63 -12.20
C GLY A 246 -1.33 -11.00 -12.79
N ALA A 247 -0.31 -10.16 -12.58
CA ALA A 247 1.01 -10.39 -13.18
C ALA A 247 1.64 -11.74 -12.79
N PRO A 248 1.66 -12.20 -11.51
CA PRO A 248 2.19 -13.51 -11.17
C PRO A 248 1.44 -14.66 -11.86
N LEU A 249 0.12 -14.56 -12.00
CA LEU A 249 -0.67 -15.55 -12.75
C LEU A 249 -0.32 -15.54 -14.22
N ALA A 250 -0.20 -14.36 -14.84
CA ALA A 250 0.17 -14.24 -16.25
C ALA A 250 1.58 -14.79 -16.50
N MET A 251 2.54 -14.51 -15.62
CA MET A 251 3.91 -14.99 -15.73
C MET A 251 3.98 -16.51 -15.58
N VAL A 252 3.42 -17.06 -14.51
CA VAL A 252 3.60 -18.48 -14.18
C VAL A 252 2.64 -19.35 -15.00
N ILE A 253 1.36 -19.03 -15.01
CA ILE A 253 0.33 -19.86 -15.64
C ILE A 253 0.23 -19.55 -17.14
N GLY A 254 0.32 -18.26 -17.50
CA GLY A 254 0.17 -17.83 -18.90
C GLY A 254 1.42 -18.07 -19.74
N CYS A 255 2.61 -17.86 -19.19
CA CYS A 255 3.88 -17.86 -19.94
C CYS A 255 4.88 -18.93 -19.47
N GLY A 256 4.60 -19.70 -18.41
CA GLY A 256 5.45 -20.78 -17.94
C GLY A 256 6.73 -20.33 -17.21
N PHE A 257 6.79 -19.10 -16.75
CA PHE A 257 7.89 -18.63 -15.89
C PHE A 257 7.82 -19.27 -14.50
N THR A 258 8.94 -19.27 -13.80
CA THR A 258 8.98 -19.78 -12.43
C THR A 258 8.28 -18.82 -11.46
N SER A 259 7.79 -19.36 -10.35
CA SER A 259 7.24 -18.53 -9.26
C SER A 259 8.29 -17.56 -8.69
N ASP A 260 9.58 -17.91 -8.75
CA ASP A 260 10.67 -17.05 -8.30
C ASP A 260 10.84 -15.84 -9.21
N GLN A 261 10.79 -16.04 -10.53
CA GLN A 261 10.82 -14.94 -11.50
C GLN A 261 9.63 -13.98 -11.34
N ALA A 262 8.44 -14.52 -11.08
CA ALA A 262 7.26 -13.71 -10.79
C ALA A 262 7.41 -12.94 -9.47
N THR A 263 7.92 -13.60 -8.42
CA THR A 263 8.17 -13.00 -7.11
C THR A 263 9.22 -11.88 -7.19
N LEU A 264 10.29 -12.05 -7.97
CA LEU A 264 11.28 -10.99 -8.23
C LEU A 264 10.66 -9.81 -8.99
N GLY A 265 9.72 -10.05 -9.90
CA GLY A 265 8.94 -8.99 -10.55
C GLY A 265 8.16 -8.14 -9.54
N ILE A 266 7.49 -8.79 -8.59
CA ILE A 266 6.80 -8.11 -7.48
C ILE A 266 7.80 -7.35 -6.58
N GLN A 267 8.97 -7.93 -6.28
CA GLN A 267 10.01 -7.25 -5.52
C GLN A 267 10.41 -5.92 -6.17
N TRP A 268 10.75 -5.94 -7.45
CA TRP A 268 11.14 -4.74 -8.19
C TRP A 268 10.00 -3.72 -8.29
N HIS A 269 8.76 -4.20 -8.47
CA HIS A 269 7.58 -3.36 -8.43
C HIS A 269 7.45 -2.59 -7.11
N VAL A 270 7.54 -3.29 -5.98
CA VAL A 270 7.37 -2.67 -4.65
C VAL A 270 8.53 -1.74 -4.32
N ILE A 271 9.78 -2.09 -4.72
CA ILE A 271 10.91 -1.15 -4.62
C ILE A 271 10.60 0.13 -5.43
N ALA A 272 10.10 -0.01 -6.65
CA ALA A 272 9.73 1.12 -7.52
C ALA A 272 8.55 1.94 -6.97
N MET A 273 7.67 1.36 -6.16
CA MET A 273 6.63 2.09 -5.43
C MET A 273 7.21 2.99 -4.33
N PHE A 274 8.20 2.52 -3.58
CA PHE A 274 8.71 3.24 -2.40
C PHE A 274 9.90 4.14 -2.70
N ALA A 275 10.81 3.76 -3.59
CA ALA A 275 12.04 4.49 -3.85
C ALA A 275 11.81 5.95 -4.32
N PRO A 276 10.88 6.27 -5.23
CA PRO A 276 10.65 7.65 -5.64
C PRO A 276 10.09 8.54 -4.52
N SER A 277 9.48 7.98 -3.47
CA SER A 277 8.87 8.76 -2.37
C SER A 277 9.86 9.68 -1.66
N PHE A 278 11.17 9.39 -1.71
CA PHE A 278 12.21 10.27 -1.15
C PHE A 278 12.29 11.63 -1.84
N PHE A 279 11.86 11.75 -3.10
CA PHE A 279 11.91 12.99 -3.85
C PHE A 279 10.56 13.44 -4.41
N THR A 280 9.53 12.58 -4.46
CA THR A 280 8.20 12.92 -4.99
C THR A 280 7.61 14.14 -4.30
N GLY A 281 7.77 14.28 -2.98
CA GLY A 281 7.32 15.47 -2.25
C GLY A 281 8.01 16.77 -2.67
N ARG A 282 9.30 16.71 -3.05
CA ARG A 282 10.03 17.86 -3.60
C ARG A 282 9.55 18.22 -5.00
N LEU A 283 9.26 17.20 -5.82
CA LEU A 283 8.70 17.40 -7.16
C LEU A 283 7.32 18.06 -7.09
N ILE A 284 6.45 17.60 -6.17
CA ILE A 284 5.12 18.20 -5.95
C ILE A 284 5.25 19.68 -5.55
N ARG A 285 6.18 20.02 -4.64
CA ARG A 285 6.42 21.43 -4.26
C ARG A 285 6.92 22.30 -5.41
N ARG A 286 7.75 21.74 -6.30
CA ARG A 286 8.36 22.47 -7.41
C ARG A 286 7.44 22.62 -8.62
N PHE A 287 6.70 21.58 -8.97
CA PHE A 287 5.93 21.50 -10.22
C PHE A 287 4.42 21.55 -10.03
N GLY A 288 3.92 21.35 -8.81
CA GLY A 288 2.50 21.19 -8.48
C GLY A 288 2.06 19.74 -8.51
N ALA A 289 1.03 19.41 -7.71
CA ALA A 289 0.55 18.05 -7.55
C ALA A 289 -0.08 17.52 -8.86
N GLU A 290 -0.81 18.35 -9.58
CA GLU A 290 -1.53 18.02 -10.82
C GLU A 290 -0.57 17.53 -11.91
N LYS A 291 0.58 18.19 -12.08
CA LYS A 291 1.59 17.78 -13.08
C LYS A 291 2.28 16.48 -12.69
N ILE A 292 2.47 16.24 -11.39
CA ILE A 292 3.07 14.98 -10.91
C ILE A 292 2.09 13.83 -11.10
N VAL A 293 0.78 14.03 -10.85
CA VAL A 293 -0.26 13.04 -11.19
C VAL A 293 -0.24 12.74 -12.69
N ALA A 294 -0.22 13.76 -13.54
CA ALA A 294 -0.16 13.56 -14.99
C ALA A 294 1.08 12.76 -15.41
N ALA A 295 2.26 13.06 -14.85
CA ALA A 295 3.49 12.30 -15.09
C ALA A 295 3.32 10.82 -14.66
N GLY A 296 2.72 10.56 -13.49
CA GLY A 296 2.41 9.21 -13.02
C GLY A 296 1.49 8.44 -13.97
N LEU A 297 0.42 9.09 -14.46
CA LEU A 297 -0.50 8.51 -15.44
C LEU A 297 0.17 8.19 -16.78
N LEU A 298 1.05 9.07 -17.27
CA LEU A 298 1.83 8.81 -18.49
C LEU A 298 2.80 7.64 -18.30
N ILE A 299 3.40 7.49 -17.13
CA ILE A 299 4.25 6.33 -16.80
C ILE A 299 3.41 5.04 -16.76
N LEU A 300 2.16 5.09 -16.23
CA LEU A 300 1.23 3.94 -16.30
C LEU A 300 0.87 3.58 -17.75
N MET A 301 0.70 4.56 -18.64
CA MET A 301 0.55 4.27 -20.06
C MET A 301 1.82 3.63 -20.65
N GLY A 302 3.00 4.09 -20.23
CA GLY A 302 4.28 3.45 -20.58
C GLY A 302 4.36 2.00 -20.08
N CYS A 303 3.83 1.70 -18.89
CA CYS A 303 3.68 0.33 -18.39
C CYS A 303 2.84 -0.51 -19.38
N ALA A 304 1.68 -0.01 -19.84
CA ALA A 304 0.84 -0.71 -20.79
C ALA A 304 1.54 -0.95 -22.15
N VAL A 305 2.33 0.03 -22.62
CA VAL A 305 3.13 -0.11 -23.85
C VAL A 305 4.13 -1.26 -23.69
N VAL A 306 4.95 -1.26 -22.65
CA VAL A 306 5.97 -2.29 -22.39
C VAL A 306 5.33 -3.67 -22.23
N ALA A 307 4.19 -3.75 -21.53
CA ALA A 307 3.44 -5.00 -21.37
C ALA A 307 2.82 -5.52 -22.67
N HIS A 308 2.57 -4.65 -23.67
CA HIS A 308 2.09 -5.04 -25.00
C HIS A 308 3.21 -5.40 -25.98
N MET A 309 4.46 -4.98 -25.74
CA MET A 309 5.58 -5.26 -26.61
C MET A 309 5.96 -6.75 -26.68
N GLY A 310 5.54 -7.55 -25.70
CA GLY A 310 5.81 -8.97 -25.66
C GLY A 310 5.48 -9.62 -24.32
N VAL A 311 5.78 -10.90 -24.24
CA VAL A 311 5.56 -11.74 -23.05
C VAL A 311 6.87 -12.32 -22.51
N GLU A 312 8.00 -11.70 -22.83
CA GLU A 312 9.29 -12.06 -22.25
C GLU A 312 9.43 -11.55 -20.82
N LEU A 313 10.35 -12.09 -20.06
CA LEU A 313 10.58 -11.74 -18.67
C LEU A 313 10.79 -10.21 -18.48
N TRP A 314 11.52 -9.58 -19.40
CA TRP A 314 11.80 -8.14 -19.38
C TRP A 314 10.56 -7.27 -19.58
N ASN A 315 9.59 -7.74 -20.39
CA ASN A 315 8.32 -7.04 -20.57
C ASN A 315 7.54 -7.01 -19.26
N PHE A 316 7.46 -8.13 -18.54
CA PHE A 316 6.80 -8.20 -17.24
C PHE A 316 7.52 -7.34 -16.18
N TRP A 317 8.83 -7.51 -16.02
CA TRP A 317 9.59 -6.76 -15.02
C TRP A 317 9.62 -5.26 -15.33
N GLY A 318 9.83 -4.88 -16.58
CA GLY A 318 9.80 -3.48 -17.00
C GLY A 318 8.43 -2.84 -16.78
N ALA A 319 7.35 -3.53 -17.16
CA ALA A 319 5.99 -3.08 -16.90
C ALA A 319 5.72 -2.92 -15.41
N LEU A 320 6.10 -3.89 -14.57
CA LEU A 320 5.92 -3.85 -13.12
C LEU A 320 6.71 -2.70 -12.46
N VAL A 321 7.93 -2.42 -12.89
CA VAL A 321 8.72 -1.27 -12.41
C VAL A 321 8.03 0.04 -12.78
N LEU A 322 7.61 0.20 -14.04
CA LEU A 322 6.88 1.39 -14.49
C LEU A 322 5.54 1.54 -13.75
N LEU A 323 4.85 0.42 -13.48
CA LEU A 323 3.63 0.40 -12.67
C LEU A 323 3.87 0.96 -11.27
N GLY A 324 4.98 0.57 -10.62
CA GLY A 324 5.36 1.06 -9.29
C GLY A 324 5.66 2.56 -9.27
N ILE A 325 6.48 3.05 -10.22
CA ILE A 325 6.82 4.48 -10.34
C ILE A 325 5.56 5.30 -10.67
N GLY A 326 4.75 4.83 -11.63
CA GLY A 326 3.51 5.47 -12.04
C GLY A 326 2.52 5.59 -10.88
N TRP A 327 2.39 4.51 -10.09
CA TRP A 327 1.59 4.53 -8.87
C TRP A 327 2.11 5.55 -7.85
N ASN A 328 3.43 5.59 -7.62
CA ASN A 328 4.00 6.54 -6.66
C ASN A 328 3.63 7.99 -7.00
N PHE A 329 3.88 8.41 -8.24
CA PHE A 329 3.60 9.78 -8.67
C PHE A 329 2.10 10.06 -8.74
N GLY A 330 1.34 9.15 -9.31
CA GLY A 330 -0.11 9.29 -9.46
C GLY A 330 -0.83 9.33 -8.12
N PHE A 331 -0.58 8.35 -7.24
CA PHE A 331 -1.28 8.24 -5.96
C PHE A 331 -0.82 9.27 -4.93
N ILE A 332 0.50 9.51 -4.77
CA ILE A 332 1.00 10.51 -3.83
C ILE A 332 0.59 11.92 -4.28
N GLY A 333 0.67 12.21 -5.58
CA GLY A 333 0.21 13.48 -6.13
C GLY A 333 -1.30 13.69 -5.93
N ALA A 334 -2.12 12.69 -6.22
CA ALA A 334 -3.56 12.72 -6.03
C ALA A 334 -3.93 12.89 -4.54
N THR A 335 -3.24 12.19 -3.64
CA THR A 335 -3.41 12.36 -2.19
C THR A 335 -3.09 13.80 -1.75
N ALA A 336 -2.09 14.44 -2.34
CA ALA A 336 -1.77 15.85 -2.08
C ALA A 336 -2.88 16.79 -2.56
N ILE A 337 -3.50 16.52 -3.72
CA ILE A 337 -4.67 17.27 -4.21
C ILE A 337 -5.84 17.12 -3.23
N VAL A 338 -6.17 15.91 -2.83
CA VAL A 338 -7.24 15.64 -1.84
C VAL A 338 -6.94 16.36 -0.52
N ALA A 339 -5.70 16.25 0.00
CA ALA A 339 -5.31 16.87 1.26
C ALA A 339 -5.39 18.41 1.22
N SER A 340 -5.21 19.04 0.05
CA SER A 340 -5.36 20.48 -0.12
C SER A 340 -6.81 20.95 -0.22
N SER A 341 -7.78 20.03 -0.28
CA SER A 341 -9.21 20.35 -0.48
C SER A 341 -9.97 20.54 0.84
N TYR A 342 -9.40 20.15 1.97
CA TYR A 342 -10.02 20.22 3.28
C TYR A 342 -9.12 20.86 4.35
N ARG A 343 -9.72 21.30 5.45
CA ARG A 343 -9.03 21.89 6.60
C ARG A 343 -8.62 20.81 7.60
N PRO A 344 -7.64 21.06 8.51
CA PRO A 344 -7.21 20.09 9.50
C PRO A 344 -8.35 19.47 10.34
N GLN A 345 -9.31 20.27 10.80
CA GLN A 345 -10.48 19.81 11.56
C GLN A 345 -11.49 18.97 10.74
N GLU A 346 -11.39 18.98 9.42
CA GLU A 346 -12.24 18.21 8.51
C GLU A 346 -11.59 16.87 8.10
N ALA A 347 -10.32 16.67 8.46
CA ALA A 347 -9.47 15.57 7.97
C ALA A 347 -10.08 14.18 8.22
N ASP A 348 -10.52 13.89 9.43
CA ASP A 348 -11.00 12.55 9.80
C ASP A 348 -12.19 12.11 8.96
N LYS A 349 -13.19 13.00 8.78
CA LYS A 349 -14.39 12.67 8.00
C LYS A 349 -14.11 12.54 6.51
N VAL A 350 -13.22 13.39 5.97
CA VAL A 350 -12.87 13.39 4.54
C VAL A 350 -11.97 12.22 4.19
N GLN A 351 -10.96 11.95 5.02
CA GLN A 351 -10.07 10.80 4.83
C GLN A 351 -10.82 9.48 5.02
N GLY A 352 -11.69 9.38 6.04
CA GLY A 352 -12.52 8.20 6.24
C GLY A 352 -13.41 7.90 5.02
N PHE A 353 -14.08 8.92 4.47
CA PHE A 353 -14.86 8.78 3.25
C PHE A 353 -14.00 8.35 2.04
N HIS A 354 -12.87 9.02 1.83
CA HIS A 354 -11.91 8.70 0.77
C HIS A 354 -11.41 7.26 0.87
N ASP A 355 -10.97 6.83 2.07
CA ASP A 355 -10.38 5.52 2.30
C ASP A 355 -11.39 4.38 2.10
N ILE A 356 -12.65 4.57 2.50
CA ILE A 356 -13.71 3.58 2.24
C ILE A 356 -13.87 3.34 0.74
N ILE A 357 -14.00 4.40 -0.06
CA ILE A 357 -14.18 4.26 -1.51
C ILE A 357 -12.92 3.69 -2.15
N LEU A 358 -11.74 4.19 -1.75
CA LEU A 358 -10.44 3.73 -2.25
C LEU A 358 -10.31 2.21 -2.05
N PHE A 359 -10.39 1.73 -0.81
CA PHE A 359 -10.14 0.32 -0.52
C PHE A 359 -11.25 -0.60 -1.02
N SER A 360 -12.50 -0.14 -1.10
CA SER A 360 -13.58 -0.89 -1.76
C SER A 360 -13.28 -1.09 -3.25
N THR A 361 -12.83 -0.04 -3.95
CA THR A 361 -12.46 -0.12 -5.36
C THR A 361 -11.21 -0.98 -5.57
N VAL A 362 -10.22 -0.89 -4.68
CA VAL A 362 -9.00 -1.72 -4.71
C VAL A 362 -9.34 -3.19 -4.51
N ALA A 363 -10.24 -3.53 -3.59
CA ALA A 363 -10.69 -4.91 -3.39
C ALA A 363 -11.43 -5.46 -4.63
N LEU A 364 -12.31 -4.64 -5.20
CA LEU A 364 -13.00 -5.00 -6.45
C LEU A 364 -12.03 -5.16 -7.62
N SER A 365 -11.03 -4.32 -7.72
CA SER A 365 -9.98 -4.37 -8.73
C SER A 365 -9.17 -5.67 -8.62
N SER A 366 -8.75 -6.04 -7.42
CA SER A 366 -8.06 -7.30 -7.14
C SER A 366 -8.91 -8.52 -7.51
N PHE A 367 -10.21 -8.51 -7.18
CA PHE A 367 -11.15 -9.56 -7.54
C PHE A 367 -11.32 -9.69 -9.05
N SER A 368 -11.49 -8.56 -9.74
CA SER A 368 -11.69 -8.51 -11.19
C SER A 368 -10.44 -8.96 -11.96
N SER A 369 -9.25 -8.77 -11.40
CA SER A 369 -7.97 -9.13 -12.01
C SER A 369 -7.92 -10.61 -12.41
N GLY A 370 -8.22 -11.52 -11.49
CA GLY A 370 -8.22 -12.96 -11.77
C GLY A 370 -9.28 -13.36 -12.81
N LYS A 371 -10.47 -12.78 -12.72
CA LYS A 371 -11.55 -13.05 -13.69
C LYS A 371 -11.18 -12.60 -15.10
N VAL A 372 -10.64 -11.39 -15.23
CA VAL A 372 -10.23 -10.85 -16.54
C VAL A 372 -9.06 -11.66 -17.09
N PHE A 373 -8.08 -12.01 -16.24
CA PHE A 373 -6.97 -12.86 -16.67
C PHE A 373 -7.46 -14.23 -17.17
N THR A 374 -8.32 -14.91 -16.42
CA THR A 374 -8.82 -16.25 -16.76
C THR A 374 -9.68 -16.22 -18.04
N ALA A 375 -10.49 -15.17 -18.25
CA ALA A 375 -11.38 -15.07 -19.41
C ALA A 375 -10.72 -14.55 -20.68
N TYR A 376 -9.77 -13.60 -20.55
CA TYR A 376 -9.27 -12.81 -21.67
C TYR A 376 -7.75 -12.73 -21.75
N GLY A 377 -7.03 -13.24 -20.75
CA GLY A 377 -5.58 -13.25 -20.71
C GLY A 377 -4.93 -11.89 -20.42
N TRP A 378 -3.59 -11.89 -20.46
CA TRP A 378 -2.75 -10.75 -20.09
C TRP A 378 -2.92 -9.54 -21.01
N SER A 379 -3.07 -9.74 -22.31
CA SER A 379 -3.19 -8.64 -23.29
C SER A 379 -4.39 -7.75 -23.01
N VAL A 380 -5.56 -8.35 -22.69
CA VAL A 380 -6.77 -7.59 -22.37
C VAL A 380 -6.64 -6.88 -21.02
N MET A 381 -5.96 -7.47 -20.04
CA MET A 381 -5.67 -6.78 -18.78
C MET A 381 -4.92 -5.47 -19.01
N ASN A 382 -3.93 -5.46 -19.91
CA ASN A 382 -3.16 -4.26 -20.22
C ASN A 382 -4.00 -3.19 -20.91
N LEU A 383 -5.01 -3.56 -21.70
CA LEU A 383 -5.89 -2.61 -22.36
C LEU A 383 -6.72 -1.77 -21.38
N VAL A 384 -7.02 -2.30 -20.18
CA VAL A 384 -7.78 -1.56 -19.17
C VAL A 384 -7.05 -0.30 -18.70
N ILE A 385 -5.72 -0.27 -18.79
CA ILE A 385 -4.92 0.90 -18.37
C ILE A 385 -5.29 2.14 -19.20
N TRP A 386 -5.48 1.99 -20.51
CA TRP A 386 -5.67 3.11 -21.43
C TRP A 386 -6.90 3.96 -21.15
N PRO A 387 -8.14 3.43 -21.11
CA PRO A 387 -9.31 4.25 -20.87
C PRO A 387 -9.29 4.91 -19.50
N VAL A 388 -8.78 4.22 -18.47
CA VAL A 388 -8.72 4.74 -17.10
C VAL A 388 -7.71 5.87 -16.98
N THR A 389 -6.51 5.72 -17.57
CA THR A 389 -5.47 6.78 -17.53
C THR A 389 -5.88 7.99 -18.37
N VAL A 390 -6.50 7.78 -19.55
CA VAL A 390 -7.02 8.87 -20.39
C VAL A 390 -8.09 9.66 -19.64
N LEU A 391 -9.06 8.99 -18.99
CA LEU A 391 -10.07 9.65 -18.17
C LEU A 391 -9.42 10.55 -17.10
N CYS A 392 -8.45 10.02 -16.36
CA CYS A 392 -7.75 10.78 -15.32
C CYS A 392 -6.95 11.96 -15.90
N LEU A 393 -6.29 11.80 -17.05
CA LEU A 393 -5.58 12.90 -17.72
C LEU A 393 -6.52 14.01 -18.17
N VAL A 394 -7.71 13.65 -18.68
CA VAL A 394 -8.75 14.64 -19.03
C VAL A 394 -9.20 15.42 -17.79
N LEU A 395 -9.45 14.74 -16.66
CA LEU A 395 -9.83 15.40 -15.41
C LEU A 395 -8.74 16.36 -14.91
N ILE A 396 -7.47 15.97 -14.96
CA ILE A 396 -6.33 16.83 -14.61
C ILE A 396 -6.24 18.03 -15.56
N ALA A 397 -6.42 17.83 -16.86
CA ALA A 397 -6.40 18.92 -17.83
C ALA A 397 -7.52 19.94 -17.57
N LEU A 398 -8.74 19.46 -17.31
CA LEU A 398 -9.89 20.32 -16.95
C LEU A 398 -9.64 21.11 -15.66
N GLN A 399 -9.04 20.46 -14.64
CA GLN A 399 -8.65 21.09 -13.39
C GLN A 399 -7.65 22.23 -13.62
N LEU A 400 -6.57 21.99 -14.40
CA LEU A 400 -5.58 22.98 -14.72
C LEU A 400 -6.14 24.16 -15.53
N LEU A 401 -7.07 23.90 -16.46
CA LEU A 401 -7.75 24.94 -17.22
C LEU A 401 -8.65 25.82 -16.32
N ALA A 402 -9.40 25.19 -15.39
CA ALA A 402 -10.22 25.92 -14.44
C ALA A 402 -9.38 26.82 -13.53
N GLU A 403 -8.23 26.34 -13.03
CA GLU A 403 -7.32 27.14 -12.21
C GLU A 403 -6.68 28.31 -12.97
N ARG A 404 -6.39 28.14 -14.26
CA ARG A 404 -5.89 29.24 -15.09
C ARG A 404 -6.93 30.33 -15.30
N ARG A 405 -8.20 29.93 -15.56
CA ARG A 405 -9.33 30.89 -15.72
C ARG A 405 -9.64 31.65 -14.44
N ALA A 406 -9.48 31.04 -13.28
CA ALA A 406 -9.71 31.69 -11.99
C ALA A 406 -8.58 32.69 -11.62
N LYS A 407 -7.42 32.64 -12.28
CA LYS A 407 -6.28 33.55 -12.09
C LYS A 407 -6.21 34.69 -13.13
N ALA A 408 -6.90 34.52 -14.25
CA ALA A 408 -7.06 35.54 -15.29
C ALA A 408 -8.25 36.44 -15.02
#